data_891b80c2ddc2fa0dfd1a1d8f63235ee6
#
_entry.id   891b80c2ddc2fa0dfd1a1d8f63235ee6
#
_cell.length_a   1.000
_cell.length_b   1.000
_cell.length_c   1.000
_cell.angle_alpha   90.00
_cell.angle_beta   90.00
_cell.angle_gamma   90.00
#
_symmetry.space_group_name_H-M   'P 1'
#
loop_
_entity.id
_entity.type
_entity.pdbx_description
1 polymer ?
#
loop_
_entity_poly.entity_id
_entity_poly.type
_entity_poly.pdbx_seq_one_letter_code
_entity_poly.pdbx_strand_id
1 'polypeptide(L)'
;PDQQQRGIYHQALINWTNIRPTVQDWCGVPTPEDLPASSILPILEEVNAPGWDETYFSHCFHEIVDYNPYRVLRGRRYKFARHLSAGLDTAFPTDLFRSRTWSAVRDANAPRMGLRDTRHVIERAPEELYDIAEDPQETRNLIDDPTHREVARQMRQRLLDFRHRTADPWLEIDFQQGMIDEIEPR
;
A
#
# COMPACT_ATOMS: atom_id res chain seq x y z
N PRO A 1 26.50 13.53 -7.33
CA PRO A 1 27.07 12.83 -6.18
C PRO A 1 28.16 11.89 -6.67
N ASP A 2 29.28 11.86 -5.96
CA ASP A 2 30.41 10.99 -6.26
C ASP A 2 30.12 9.57 -5.75
N GLN A 3 29.13 8.94 -6.36
CA GLN A 3 28.72 7.59 -6.01
C GLN A 3 29.84 6.60 -6.35
N GLN A 4 30.42 5.95 -5.35
CA GLN A 4 31.52 5.02 -5.52
C GLN A 4 31.05 3.63 -6.01
N GLN A 5 29.83 3.22 -5.62
CA GLN A 5 29.22 1.97 -6.05
C GLN A 5 28.12 2.22 -7.07
N ARG A 6 28.35 1.79 -8.31
CA ARG A 6 27.37 1.91 -9.40
C ARG A 6 26.84 0.53 -9.78
N GLY A 7 25.57 0.48 -10.18
CA GLY A 7 24.95 -0.75 -10.67
C GLY A 7 24.62 -1.77 -9.59
N ILE A 8 24.55 -1.38 -8.33
CA ILE A 8 24.08 -2.25 -7.24
C ILE A 8 22.56 -2.22 -7.15
N TYR A 9 21.97 -3.35 -6.72
CA TYR A 9 20.57 -3.44 -6.35
C TYR A 9 20.40 -3.10 -4.89
N HIS A 10 19.63 -2.06 -4.62
CA HIS A 10 19.31 -1.59 -3.28
C HIS A 10 18.10 -2.32 -2.73
N GLN A 11 18.15 -2.72 -1.45
CA GLN A 11 17.04 -3.44 -0.81
C GLN A 11 16.10 -2.50 -0.02
N ALA A 12 16.40 -1.21 0.07
CA ALA A 12 15.54 -0.24 0.72
C ALA A 12 14.17 -0.18 0.05
N LEU A 13 13.12 -0.18 0.87
CA LEU A 13 11.76 0.06 0.39
C LEU A 13 11.50 1.57 0.37
N ILE A 14 11.41 2.10 -0.84
CA ILE A 14 11.18 3.53 -1.11
C ILE A 14 9.86 3.73 -1.87
N ASN A 15 9.33 4.94 -1.81
CA ASN A 15 8.17 5.35 -2.61
C ASN A 15 8.30 6.81 -3.09
N TRP A 16 7.26 7.33 -3.74
CA TRP A 16 7.27 8.68 -4.31
C TRP A 16 7.48 9.79 -3.27
N THR A 17 7.11 9.58 -2.01
CA THR A 17 7.28 10.59 -0.96
C THR A 17 8.75 10.86 -0.63
N ASN A 18 9.65 9.92 -0.94
CA ASN A 18 11.08 10.08 -0.75
C ASN A 18 11.74 11.01 -1.78
N ILE A 19 11.10 11.26 -2.93
CA ILE A 19 11.69 12.07 -4.02
C ILE A 19 11.91 13.52 -3.57
N ARG A 20 10.88 14.14 -2.96
CA ARG A 20 10.99 15.54 -2.54
C ARG A 20 12.14 15.78 -1.57
N PRO A 21 12.24 15.09 -0.42
CA PRO A 21 13.34 15.29 0.51
C PRO A 21 14.72 14.98 -0.12
N THR A 22 14.77 14.00 -1.05
CA THR A 22 16.00 13.67 -1.77
C THR A 22 16.48 14.80 -2.66
N VAL A 23 15.58 15.42 -3.42
CA VAL A 23 15.93 16.56 -4.29
C VAL A 23 16.32 17.77 -3.45
N GLN A 24 15.61 18.06 -2.36
CA GLN A 24 15.95 19.15 -1.44
C GLN A 24 17.34 18.95 -0.83
N ASP A 25 17.63 17.76 -0.31
CA ASP A 25 18.91 17.38 0.26
C ASP A 25 20.04 17.51 -0.79
N TRP A 26 19.81 17.02 -2.01
CA TRP A 26 20.78 17.18 -3.10
C TRP A 26 21.09 18.63 -3.44
N CYS A 27 20.09 19.49 -3.36
CA CYS A 27 20.25 20.93 -3.63
C CYS A 27 20.73 21.74 -2.41
N GLY A 28 20.97 21.11 -1.25
CA GLY A 28 21.32 21.78 -0.01
C GLY A 28 20.20 22.65 0.56
N VAL A 29 18.94 22.33 0.22
CA VAL A 29 17.73 23.01 0.72
C VAL A 29 17.22 22.28 1.96
N PRO A 30 16.96 22.96 3.09
CA PRO A 30 16.41 22.34 4.27
C PRO A 30 15.10 21.59 3.99
N THR A 31 14.99 20.37 4.48
CA THR A 31 13.76 19.57 4.41
C THR A 31 12.91 19.85 5.65
N PRO A 32 11.60 20.11 5.52
CA PRO A 32 10.69 20.23 6.66
C PRO A 32 10.73 18.97 7.53
N GLU A 33 10.68 19.14 8.86
CA GLU A 33 10.78 18.05 9.82
C GLU A 33 9.52 17.17 9.85
N ASP A 34 8.38 17.72 9.41
CA ASP A 34 7.08 17.05 9.39
C ASP A 34 6.84 16.15 8.16
N LEU A 35 7.80 16.03 7.27
CA LEU A 35 7.66 15.13 6.11
C LEU A 35 7.65 13.66 6.55
N PRO A 36 6.70 12.87 6.04
CA PRO A 36 6.58 11.46 6.40
C PRO A 36 7.64 10.55 5.77
N ALA A 37 8.62 11.12 5.08
CA ALA A 37 9.67 10.39 4.37
C ALA A 37 11.01 11.12 4.41
N SER A 38 12.09 10.36 4.25
CA SER A 38 13.46 10.84 4.30
C SER A 38 14.13 10.84 2.93
N SER A 39 15.24 11.61 2.81
CA SER A 39 16.13 11.54 1.65
C SER A 39 16.76 10.16 1.51
N ILE A 40 16.89 9.69 0.28
CA ILE A 40 17.63 8.45 -0.03
C ILE A 40 19.13 8.68 -0.24
N LEU A 41 19.60 9.92 -0.30
CA LEU A 41 21.03 10.21 -0.54
C LEU A 41 21.94 9.54 0.49
N PRO A 42 21.65 9.56 1.80
CA PRO A 42 22.52 8.97 2.81
C PRO A 42 22.72 7.46 2.65
N ILE A 43 21.79 6.78 1.98
CA ILE A 43 21.78 5.31 1.87
C ILE A 43 22.17 4.78 0.49
N LEU A 44 22.54 5.64 -0.45
CA LEU A 44 22.81 5.23 -1.83
C LEU A 44 23.91 4.18 -1.98
N GLU A 45 24.82 4.08 -1.03
CA GLU A 45 25.92 3.10 -1.04
C GLU A 45 25.68 1.92 -0.10
N GLU A 46 24.55 1.85 0.59
CA GLU A 46 24.20 0.80 1.52
C GLU A 46 23.18 -0.17 0.93
N VAL A 47 23.63 -1.33 0.47
CA VAL A 47 22.74 -2.36 -0.12
C VAL A 47 21.57 -2.69 0.80
N ASN A 48 21.78 -2.70 2.10
CA ASN A 48 20.79 -3.09 3.11
C ASN A 48 20.75 -2.05 4.24
N ALA A 49 20.32 -0.84 3.92
CA ALA A 49 20.22 0.25 4.88
C ALA A 49 19.20 -0.05 5.99
N PRO A 50 19.59 0.09 7.28
CA PRO A 50 18.67 -0.11 8.39
C PRO A 50 17.57 0.96 8.40
N GLY A 51 16.35 0.57 8.81
CA GLY A 51 15.20 1.47 8.86
C GLY A 51 14.47 1.68 7.53
N TRP A 52 14.88 0.97 6.47
CA TRP A 52 14.25 1.01 5.15
C TRP A 52 13.58 -0.33 4.79
N ASP A 53 13.04 -1.00 5.81
CA ASP A 53 12.44 -2.33 5.69
C ASP A 53 10.94 -2.30 5.41
N GLU A 54 10.35 -1.11 5.43
CA GLU A 54 8.92 -0.92 5.16
C GLU A 54 8.63 0.39 4.45
N THR A 55 7.51 0.43 3.74
CA THR A 55 7.00 1.64 3.08
C THR A 55 5.48 1.62 3.08
N TYR A 56 4.88 2.82 2.98
CA TYR A 56 3.45 3.02 3.08
C TYR A 56 2.91 3.60 1.78
N PHE A 57 1.72 3.16 1.39
CA PHE A 57 1.02 3.64 0.21
C PHE A 57 -0.40 4.02 0.57
N SER A 58 -0.93 5.01 -0.14
CA SER A 58 -2.32 5.41 -0.07
C SER A 58 -2.89 5.61 -1.46
N HIS A 59 -4.15 5.28 -1.61
CA HIS A 59 -4.96 5.61 -2.77
C HIS A 59 -6.29 6.15 -2.27
N CYS A 60 -6.91 7.06 -3.01
CA CYS A 60 -8.25 7.57 -2.71
C CYS A 60 -9.10 7.64 -3.97
N PHE A 61 -8.57 8.25 -5.00
CA PHE A 61 -9.26 8.48 -6.28
C PHE A 61 -8.29 8.31 -7.44
N HIS A 62 -8.80 7.75 -8.51
CA HIS A 62 -8.24 7.91 -9.84
C HIS A 62 -9.39 8.29 -10.77
N GLU A 63 -9.35 9.47 -11.38
CA GLU A 63 -10.50 10.10 -12.03
C GLU A 63 -11.68 10.35 -11.04
N ILE A 64 -12.79 10.87 -11.54
CA ILE A 64 -13.99 11.17 -10.72
C ILE A 64 -14.71 9.89 -10.30
N VAL A 65 -14.61 8.84 -11.09
CA VAL A 65 -15.41 7.61 -10.95
C VAL A 65 -14.72 6.52 -10.16
N ASP A 66 -13.41 6.57 -10.02
CA ASP A 66 -12.63 5.56 -9.29
C ASP A 66 -12.42 5.98 -7.84
N TYR A 67 -13.47 5.90 -7.03
CA TYR A 67 -13.39 6.03 -5.58
C TYR A 67 -13.08 4.67 -4.97
N ASN A 68 -11.82 4.46 -4.64
CA ASN A 68 -11.35 3.21 -4.04
C ASN A 68 -10.26 3.51 -2.99
N PRO A 69 -10.64 4.11 -1.85
CA PRO A 69 -9.68 4.45 -0.81
C PRO A 69 -9.14 3.20 -0.12
N TYR A 70 -7.83 3.09 -0.11
CA TYR A 70 -7.12 2.06 0.64
C TYR A 70 -5.78 2.56 1.18
N ARG A 71 -5.27 1.87 2.19
CA ARG A 71 -3.97 2.09 2.81
C ARG A 71 -3.18 0.80 2.83
N VAL A 72 -1.90 0.88 2.54
CA VAL A 72 -1.03 -0.28 2.45
C VAL A 72 0.24 -0.06 3.23
N LEU A 73 0.62 -1.07 4.01
CA LEU A 73 1.95 -1.25 4.55
C LEU A 73 2.64 -2.41 3.80
N ARG A 74 3.76 -2.09 3.19
CA ARG A 74 4.61 -3.04 2.50
C ARG A 74 5.90 -3.23 3.30
N GLY A 75 6.10 -4.42 3.84
CA GLY A 75 7.37 -4.87 4.38
C GLY A 75 8.16 -5.69 3.37
N ARG A 76 9.33 -6.22 3.75
CA ARG A 76 10.16 -7.06 2.85
C ARG A 76 9.47 -8.36 2.47
N ARG A 77 8.78 -9.00 3.42
CA ARG A 77 8.11 -10.29 3.22
C ARG A 77 6.60 -10.16 3.10
N TYR A 78 5.99 -9.33 3.93
CA TYR A 78 4.55 -9.21 3.99
C TYR A 78 4.05 -7.88 3.45
N LYS A 79 2.87 -7.92 2.85
CA LYS A 79 2.09 -6.75 2.46
C LYS A 79 0.73 -6.83 3.14
N PHE A 80 0.34 -5.75 3.81
CA PHE A 80 -0.97 -5.61 4.42
C PHE A 80 -1.71 -4.43 3.80
N ALA A 81 -2.96 -4.65 3.42
CA ALA A 81 -3.83 -3.61 2.87
C ALA A 81 -5.10 -3.48 3.70
N ARG A 82 -5.52 -2.24 3.92
CA ARG A 82 -6.81 -1.87 4.51
C ARG A 82 -7.64 -1.14 3.46
N HIS A 83 -8.78 -1.71 3.08
CA HIS A 83 -9.75 -1.11 2.17
C HIS A 83 -10.80 -0.33 2.96
N LEU A 84 -10.85 0.99 2.76
CA LEU A 84 -11.71 1.91 3.53
C LEU A 84 -13.13 2.01 2.96
N SER A 85 -13.34 1.47 1.75
CA SER A 85 -14.65 1.35 1.09
C SER A 85 -15.04 -0.10 0.85
N ALA A 86 -14.53 -1.04 1.64
CA ALA A 86 -14.90 -2.44 1.55
C ALA A 86 -16.42 -2.59 1.72
N GLY A 87 -17.03 -3.46 0.90
CA GLY A 87 -18.49 -3.57 0.80
C GLY A 87 -19.10 -2.81 -0.38
N LEU A 88 -18.32 -1.94 -1.04
CA LEU A 88 -18.61 -1.42 -2.37
C LEU A 88 -17.80 -2.21 -3.40
N ASP A 89 -18.39 -2.43 -4.56
CA ASP A 89 -17.64 -2.97 -5.70
C ASP A 89 -16.49 -2.03 -6.06
N THR A 90 -15.36 -2.61 -6.46
CA THR A 90 -14.21 -1.82 -6.92
C THR A 90 -14.62 -0.98 -8.14
N ALA A 91 -14.55 0.33 -7.98
CA ALA A 91 -14.68 1.24 -9.11
C ALA A 91 -13.41 1.13 -9.96
N PHE A 92 -13.60 0.86 -11.25
CA PHE A 92 -12.48 0.82 -12.19
C PHE A 92 -12.34 2.16 -12.90
N PRO A 93 -11.11 2.64 -13.14
CA PRO A 93 -10.88 3.81 -13.98
C PRO A 93 -11.43 3.55 -15.40
N THR A 94 -11.81 4.63 -16.08
CA THR A 94 -12.55 4.57 -17.35
C THR A 94 -11.79 3.79 -18.44
N ASP A 95 -10.47 3.90 -18.48
CA ASP A 95 -9.62 3.20 -19.45
C ASP A 95 -9.64 1.68 -19.20
N LEU A 96 -9.54 1.24 -17.94
CA LEU A 96 -9.65 -0.17 -17.58
C LEU A 96 -11.06 -0.70 -17.84
N PHE A 97 -12.10 0.04 -17.43
CA PHE A 97 -13.50 -0.36 -17.62
C PHE A 97 -13.86 -0.54 -19.10
N ARG A 98 -13.30 0.29 -20.00
CA ARG A 98 -13.49 0.20 -21.45
C ARG A 98 -12.49 -0.70 -22.16
N SER A 99 -11.53 -1.28 -21.43
CA SER A 99 -10.53 -2.13 -22.05
C SER A 99 -11.14 -3.39 -22.66
N ARG A 100 -10.56 -3.90 -23.74
CA ARG A 100 -10.96 -5.16 -24.35
C ARG A 100 -10.80 -6.35 -23.41
N THR A 101 -9.77 -6.29 -22.56
CA THR A 101 -9.50 -7.33 -21.55
C THR A 101 -10.63 -7.40 -20.53
N TRP A 102 -11.01 -6.26 -19.94
CA TRP A 102 -12.10 -6.23 -18.96
C TRP A 102 -13.44 -6.59 -19.60
N SER A 103 -13.73 -6.07 -20.80
CA SER A 103 -14.94 -6.45 -21.55
C SER A 103 -15.04 -7.96 -21.78
N ALA A 104 -13.95 -8.61 -22.19
CA ALA A 104 -13.91 -10.05 -22.39
C ALA A 104 -14.15 -10.83 -21.09
N VAL A 105 -13.56 -10.41 -19.98
CA VAL A 105 -13.79 -11.03 -18.65
C VAL A 105 -15.24 -10.92 -18.23
N ARG A 106 -15.82 -9.72 -18.35
CA ARG A 106 -17.20 -9.41 -17.99
C ARG A 106 -18.21 -10.15 -18.87
N ASP A 107 -18.06 -10.05 -20.19
CA ASP A 107 -19.01 -10.59 -21.15
C ASP A 107 -19.01 -12.13 -21.16
N ALA A 108 -17.86 -12.74 -20.87
CA ALA A 108 -17.74 -14.18 -20.68
C ALA A 108 -18.10 -14.65 -19.26
N ASN A 109 -18.39 -13.73 -18.33
CA ASN A 109 -18.53 -14.03 -16.91
C ASN A 109 -17.38 -14.92 -16.40
N ALA A 110 -16.16 -14.56 -16.79
CA ALA A 110 -14.99 -15.37 -16.54
C ALA A 110 -14.70 -15.46 -15.03
N PRO A 111 -14.54 -16.67 -14.47
CA PRO A 111 -14.31 -16.83 -13.03
C PRO A 111 -12.94 -16.29 -12.57
N ARG A 112 -12.02 -16.11 -13.50
CA ARG A 112 -10.66 -15.64 -13.21
C ARG A 112 -10.21 -14.57 -14.18
N MET A 113 -9.45 -13.60 -13.65
CA MET A 113 -8.70 -12.60 -14.38
C MET A 113 -7.21 -12.83 -14.12
N GLY A 114 -6.54 -13.49 -15.06
CA GLY A 114 -5.19 -14.01 -14.86
C GLY A 114 -5.15 -15.07 -13.75
N LEU A 115 -4.32 -14.87 -12.74
CA LEU A 115 -4.19 -15.79 -11.61
C LEU A 115 -5.19 -15.52 -10.48
N ARG A 116 -5.89 -14.39 -10.50
CA ARG A 116 -6.82 -13.98 -9.45
C ARG A 116 -8.25 -14.37 -9.79
N ASP A 117 -9.02 -14.67 -8.78
CA ASP A 117 -10.47 -14.82 -8.88
C ASP A 117 -11.10 -13.46 -9.23
N THR A 118 -11.96 -13.43 -10.25
CA THR A 118 -12.59 -12.19 -10.72
C THR A 118 -13.44 -11.55 -9.63
N ARG A 119 -14.10 -12.35 -8.82
CA ARG A 119 -14.88 -11.85 -7.70
C ARG A 119 -14.02 -11.10 -6.69
N HIS A 120 -12.85 -11.63 -6.33
CA HIS A 120 -11.92 -10.96 -5.41
C HIS A 120 -11.29 -9.67 -5.98
N VAL A 121 -11.31 -9.52 -7.30
CA VAL A 121 -10.89 -8.24 -7.93
C VAL A 121 -11.98 -7.18 -7.80
N ILE A 122 -13.25 -7.59 -7.85
CA ILE A 122 -14.41 -6.69 -7.77
C ILE A 122 -14.77 -6.40 -6.31
N GLU A 123 -14.96 -7.46 -5.52
CA GLU A 123 -15.36 -7.39 -4.11
C GLU A 123 -14.10 -7.50 -3.23
N ARG A 124 -13.56 -6.37 -2.79
CA ARG A 124 -12.37 -6.36 -1.94
C ARG A 124 -12.73 -6.75 -0.51
N ALA A 125 -11.89 -7.62 0.07
CA ALA A 125 -11.93 -7.85 1.50
C ALA A 125 -11.58 -6.57 2.27
N PRO A 126 -12.13 -6.35 3.47
CA PRO A 126 -11.78 -5.20 4.32
C PRO A 126 -10.29 -5.08 4.59
N GLU A 127 -9.66 -6.23 4.77
CA GLU A 127 -8.24 -6.34 4.98
C GLU A 127 -7.66 -7.47 4.14
N GLU A 128 -6.45 -7.27 3.69
CA GLU A 128 -5.71 -8.26 2.93
C GLU A 128 -4.28 -8.38 3.48
N LEU A 129 -3.82 -9.62 3.65
CA LEU A 129 -2.45 -9.93 4.01
C LEU A 129 -1.86 -10.90 2.99
N TYR A 130 -0.69 -10.56 2.45
CA TYR A 130 0.02 -11.40 1.50
C TYR A 130 1.46 -11.66 1.95
N ASP A 131 1.91 -12.90 1.82
CA ASP A 131 3.32 -13.28 1.90
C ASP A 131 3.93 -13.20 0.51
N ILE A 132 4.50 -12.07 0.18
CA ILE A 132 5.01 -11.80 -1.17
C ILE A 132 6.34 -12.48 -1.50
N ALA A 133 6.98 -13.11 -0.51
CA ALA A 133 8.12 -13.99 -0.78
C ALA A 133 7.66 -15.34 -1.32
N GLU A 134 6.54 -15.87 -0.80
CA GLU A 134 5.97 -17.15 -1.22
C GLU A 134 4.94 -16.98 -2.34
N ASP A 135 4.20 -15.86 -2.33
CA ASP A 135 3.14 -15.54 -3.30
C ASP A 135 3.36 -14.13 -3.89
N PRO A 136 4.35 -13.93 -4.78
CA PRO A 136 4.64 -12.64 -5.39
C PRO A 136 3.50 -12.12 -6.30
N GLN A 137 2.52 -12.96 -6.64
CA GLN A 137 1.34 -12.59 -7.43
C GLN A 137 0.15 -12.16 -6.55
N GLU A 138 0.28 -12.26 -5.22
CA GLU A 138 -0.78 -11.87 -4.29
C GLU A 138 -2.13 -12.55 -4.60
N THR A 139 -2.08 -13.86 -4.78
CA THR A 139 -3.26 -14.66 -5.16
C THR A 139 -3.99 -15.23 -3.96
N ARG A 140 -3.32 -15.33 -2.80
CA ARG A 140 -3.86 -15.91 -1.58
C ARG A 140 -3.87 -14.88 -0.45
N ASN A 141 -5.05 -14.39 -0.10
CA ASN A 141 -5.21 -13.55 1.10
C ASN A 141 -5.08 -14.41 2.36
N LEU A 142 -4.14 -14.06 3.24
CA LEU A 142 -3.80 -14.77 4.48
C LEU A 142 -4.46 -14.14 5.71
N ILE A 143 -5.34 -13.14 5.54
CA ILE A 143 -5.89 -12.37 6.68
C ILE A 143 -6.62 -13.25 7.70
N ASP A 144 -7.31 -14.28 7.23
CA ASP A 144 -8.06 -15.21 8.06
C ASP A 144 -7.26 -16.47 8.45
N ASP A 145 -6.00 -16.58 8.00
CA ASP A 145 -5.15 -17.73 8.34
C ASP A 145 -4.67 -17.62 9.79
N PRO A 146 -5.05 -18.58 10.68
CA PRO A 146 -4.65 -18.54 12.10
C PRO A 146 -3.15 -18.47 12.32
N THR A 147 -2.34 -19.03 11.42
CA THR A 147 -0.87 -19.04 11.52
C THR A 147 -0.24 -17.69 11.26
N HIS A 148 -0.98 -16.78 10.59
CA HIS A 148 -0.55 -15.42 10.26
C HIS A 148 -1.21 -14.33 11.12
N ARG A 149 -2.05 -14.72 12.11
CA ARG A 149 -2.79 -13.78 12.95
C ARG A 149 -1.92 -12.73 13.62
N GLU A 150 -0.77 -13.15 14.17
CA GLU A 150 0.14 -12.21 14.85
C GLU A 150 0.80 -11.25 13.87
N VAL A 151 1.18 -11.71 12.69
CA VAL A 151 1.71 -10.84 11.61
C VAL A 151 0.66 -9.81 11.19
N ALA A 152 -0.58 -10.26 10.96
CA ALA A 152 -1.70 -9.37 10.60
C ALA A 152 -1.91 -8.30 11.68
N ARG A 153 -1.95 -8.70 12.97
CA ARG A 153 -2.11 -7.77 14.10
C ARG A 153 -1.00 -6.72 14.15
N GLN A 154 0.26 -7.14 14.00
CA GLN A 154 1.41 -6.22 14.03
C GLN A 154 1.40 -5.24 12.84
N MET A 155 1.09 -5.73 11.64
CA MET A 155 1.05 -4.87 10.46
C MET A 155 -0.13 -3.89 10.50
N ARG A 156 -1.29 -4.34 11.01
CA ARG A 156 -2.46 -3.46 11.25
C ARG A 156 -2.11 -2.34 12.21
N GLN A 157 -1.48 -2.66 13.35
CA GLN A 157 -1.10 -1.65 14.33
C GLN A 157 -0.11 -0.64 13.73
N ARG A 158 0.94 -1.08 13.05
CA ARG A 158 1.91 -0.18 12.41
C ARG A 158 1.27 0.71 11.35
N LEU A 159 0.34 0.17 10.56
CA LEU A 159 -0.38 0.97 9.58
C LEU A 159 -1.27 2.02 10.27
N LEU A 160 -1.96 1.67 11.35
CA LEU A 160 -2.77 2.58 12.14
C LEU A 160 -1.92 3.69 12.76
N ASP A 161 -0.79 3.35 13.37
CA ASP A 161 0.16 4.32 13.94
C ASP A 161 0.69 5.30 12.89
N PHE A 162 0.97 4.81 11.68
CA PHE A 162 1.36 5.66 10.56
C PHE A 162 0.23 6.61 10.16
N ARG A 163 -1.01 6.14 10.05
CA ARG A 163 -2.18 6.95 9.72
C ARG A 163 -2.41 8.06 10.74
N HIS A 164 -2.27 7.76 12.04
CA HIS A 164 -2.35 8.77 13.11
C HIS A 164 -1.22 9.79 13.00
N ARG A 165 0.02 9.34 12.85
CA ARG A 165 1.19 10.24 12.75
C ARG A 165 1.12 11.17 11.54
N THR A 166 0.51 10.74 10.45
CA THR A 166 0.36 11.53 9.23
C THR A 166 -0.98 12.26 9.12
N ALA A 167 -1.80 12.26 10.18
CA ALA A 167 -3.12 12.87 10.22
C ALA A 167 -3.98 12.46 9.00
N ASP A 168 -4.06 11.14 8.73
CA ASP A 168 -4.82 10.60 7.59
C ASP A 168 -6.29 11.04 7.68
N PRO A 169 -6.81 11.84 6.73
CA PRO A 169 -8.17 12.36 6.80
C PRO A 169 -9.26 11.28 6.73
N TRP A 170 -8.90 10.06 6.29
CA TRP A 170 -9.83 8.92 6.26
C TRP A 170 -9.90 8.13 7.57
N LEU A 171 -9.22 8.52 8.64
CA LEU A 171 -9.41 7.91 9.96
C LEU A 171 -10.85 8.10 10.46
N GLU A 172 -11.44 9.27 10.20
CA GLU A 172 -12.79 9.63 10.66
C GLU A 172 -13.91 9.00 9.81
N ILE A 173 -13.59 8.51 8.62
CA ILE A 173 -14.54 7.94 7.67
C ILE A 173 -14.28 6.46 7.37
N ASP A 174 -13.56 5.78 8.23
CA ASP A 174 -13.37 4.34 8.14
C ASP A 174 -14.63 3.64 8.66
N PHE A 175 -15.57 3.35 7.75
CA PHE A 175 -16.91 2.84 8.07
C PHE A 175 -16.95 1.39 8.52
N GLN A 176 -15.84 0.72 8.72
CA GLN A 176 -15.88 -0.67 9.12
C GLN A 176 -16.08 -0.83 10.62
N GLN A 177 -17.17 -1.48 11.00
CA GLN A 177 -17.44 -1.94 12.34
C GLN A 177 -16.20 -2.69 12.89
N GLY A 178 -15.62 -2.20 13.96
CA GLY A 178 -14.41 -2.74 14.58
C GLY A 178 -13.26 -1.76 14.59
N MET A 179 -13.23 -0.73 13.73
CA MET A 179 -12.29 0.39 13.86
C MET A 179 -12.95 1.63 14.47
N ILE A 180 -14.28 1.70 14.48
CA ILE A 180 -15.02 2.80 15.15
C ILE A 180 -14.80 2.77 16.66
N ASP A 181 -14.61 1.58 17.24
CA ASP A 181 -14.34 1.39 18.67
C ASP A 181 -12.90 1.75 19.08
N GLU A 182 -11.99 1.96 18.10
CA GLU A 182 -10.60 2.38 18.33
C GLU A 182 -10.39 3.89 18.16
N ILE A 183 -11.41 4.61 17.69
CA ILE A 183 -11.37 6.07 17.64
C ILE A 183 -11.81 6.56 19.01
N GLU A 184 -10.85 6.91 19.88
CA GLU A 184 -11.15 7.60 21.13
C GLU A 184 -11.95 8.86 20.81
N PRO A 185 -13.10 9.08 21.48
CA PRO A 185 -13.85 10.31 21.33
C PRO A 185 -12.97 11.48 21.82
N ARG A 186 -12.76 12.47 20.99
CA ARG A 186 -12.09 13.72 21.34
C ARG A 186 -12.90 14.50 22.38
#